data_14112f3f3b234e6c4aef878d39e125ab
#
_entry.id   14112f3f3b234e6c4aef878d39e125ab
#
_cell.length_a   1.000
_cell.length_b   1.000
_cell.length_c   1.000
_cell.angle_alpha   90.00
_cell.angle_beta   90.00
_cell.angle_gamma   90.00
#
_symmetry.space_group_name_H-M   'P 1'
#
loop_
_entity.id
_entity.type
_entity.pdbx_description
1 polymer ?
#
loop_
_entity_poly.entity_id
_entity_poly.type
_entity_poly.pdbx_seq_one_letter_code
_entity_poly.pdbx_strand_id
1 'polypeptide(L)'
;MTHEADYAINEKTCARFVGSFEAVRKYLGLNIKVHHDEHILQNGQIFLFNHFARFETFIPPLVLFQETGAYTRSIADHQLFKGNESLSKFLRDVGAVPNDLPGLLPFLAAEILRGKKVVIFPEGGMVKDRRVMESDGSYGVFSPTANERRQHHRGGAVLALTLDIFKWRIRNLFDCGDMERIDRWVNSLGLESKEILYDRAQETTLVVPANITFYPIRIDDNLLSRGAEYLSKGLSKQLIEELVIEGNLLFRDTDMDIRLSDPITPQKNWNWWEKKVLERYFLSVWSLDDLFGLREGNVGNLPERILAKRISKETFRIRAAATRSMYSAITINLSHLASSLVIKLIGLGRMSIGVEAFHRTLYLAMKDLHLRRSVYLHRSLFWPDRYRGLIDGDNMELSRFFSTCGKSGLIGRSGDTYRFLDKLCHDYEFNNIRIENPLMVYANEVAPITEIAHALDIALKKSATVTEREIATLLFDDELRAHAWNKKHFTKNVHHEINLKETATKSGAPYMLAPNTHTRTGILLVHGFLSSPSELSDFAQTLAGPDVTILGVRLAGHGTSPWDLKQRTWRD
;
A
#
# COMPACT_ATOMS: atom_id res chain seq x y z
N MET A 1 26.88 23.46 -4.70
CA MET A 1 25.89 24.48 -4.33
C MET A 1 25.38 25.35 -5.49
N THR A 2 25.69 25.08 -6.71
CA THR A 2 25.27 25.86 -7.90
C THR A 2 23.79 25.59 -8.32
N HIS A 3 23.10 24.63 -7.71
CA HIS A 3 21.76 24.23 -8.13
C HIS A 3 20.64 24.60 -7.14
N GLU A 4 20.93 25.17 -5.97
CA GLU A 4 19.92 25.43 -4.93
C GLU A 4 18.88 26.46 -5.36
N ALA A 5 19.28 27.52 -6.06
CA ALA A 5 18.39 28.55 -6.56
C ALA A 5 17.41 28.02 -7.63
N ASP A 6 17.87 27.06 -8.45
CA ASP A 6 17.08 26.48 -9.54
C ASP A 6 15.97 25.53 -9.06
N TYR A 7 16.10 25.01 -7.82
CA TYR A 7 15.17 24.05 -7.21
C TYR A 7 14.48 24.61 -5.94
N ALA A 8 14.36 25.93 -5.81
CA ALA A 8 13.60 26.52 -4.71
C ALA A 8 12.12 26.10 -4.79
N ILE A 9 11.56 25.62 -3.67
CA ILE A 9 10.14 25.29 -3.57
C ILE A 9 9.34 26.59 -3.55
N ASN A 10 8.29 26.67 -4.36
CA ASN A 10 7.39 27.80 -4.38
C ASN A 10 6.14 27.52 -3.53
N GLU A 11 6.06 28.09 -2.34
CA GLU A 11 4.97 27.87 -1.39
C GLU A 11 3.58 28.18 -1.96
N LYS A 12 3.46 29.23 -2.78
CA LYS A 12 2.18 29.60 -3.41
C LYS A 12 1.75 28.57 -4.45
N THR A 13 2.71 28.03 -5.23
CA THR A 13 2.45 26.96 -6.20
C THR A 13 2.05 25.67 -5.48
N CYS A 14 2.74 25.30 -4.40
CA CYS A 14 2.39 24.16 -3.55
C CYS A 14 0.98 24.28 -2.98
N ALA A 15 0.62 25.43 -2.37
CA ALA A 15 -0.70 25.64 -1.79
C ALA A 15 -1.81 25.55 -2.85
N ARG A 16 -1.60 26.12 -4.05
CA ARG A 16 -2.54 26.01 -5.17
C ARG A 16 -2.67 24.55 -5.64
N PHE A 17 -1.58 23.82 -5.73
CA PHE A 17 -1.59 22.42 -6.11
C PHE A 17 -2.38 21.56 -5.12
N VAL A 18 -2.15 21.73 -3.81
CA VAL A 18 -2.90 21.06 -2.73
C VAL A 18 -4.40 21.35 -2.86
N GLY A 19 -4.79 22.61 -2.99
CA GLY A 19 -6.21 22.99 -3.15
C GLY A 19 -6.85 22.42 -4.41
N SER A 20 -6.14 22.45 -5.54
CA SER A 20 -6.61 21.86 -6.81
C SER A 20 -6.77 20.35 -6.72
N PHE A 21 -5.81 19.67 -6.10
CA PHE A 21 -5.86 18.22 -5.91
C PHE A 21 -7.04 17.80 -5.02
N GLU A 22 -7.28 18.49 -3.92
CA GLU A 22 -8.42 18.23 -3.04
C GLU A 22 -9.76 18.44 -3.76
N ALA A 23 -9.87 19.47 -4.60
CA ALA A 23 -11.06 19.68 -5.42
C ALA A 23 -11.28 18.52 -6.43
N VAL A 24 -10.21 18.08 -7.11
CA VAL A 24 -10.24 16.95 -8.04
C VAL A 24 -10.56 15.65 -7.29
N ARG A 25 -9.92 15.39 -6.15
CA ARG A 25 -10.18 14.23 -5.30
C ARG A 25 -11.66 14.14 -4.90
N LYS A 26 -12.21 15.27 -4.43
CA LYS A 26 -13.63 15.35 -4.04
C LYS A 26 -14.57 15.16 -5.24
N TYR A 27 -14.26 15.77 -6.36
CA TYR A 27 -15.08 15.67 -7.59
C TYR A 27 -15.08 14.23 -8.15
N LEU A 28 -13.92 13.58 -8.18
CA LEU A 28 -13.77 12.21 -8.69
C LEU A 28 -14.18 11.15 -7.66
N GLY A 29 -14.39 11.51 -6.39
CA GLY A 29 -14.72 10.55 -5.32
C GLY A 29 -13.57 9.59 -5.00
N LEU A 30 -12.32 10.01 -5.20
CA LEU A 30 -11.14 9.21 -4.84
C LEU A 30 -11.06 9.04 -3.33
N ASN A 31 -11.07 7.79 -2.88
CA ASN A 31 -10.98 7.46 -1.48
C ASN A 31 -9.55 7.08 -1.10
N ILE A 32 -8.76 8.07 -0.73
CA ILE A 32 -7.37 7.86 -0.27
C ILE A 32 -7.39 7.61 1.23
N LYS A 33 -6.90 6.44 1.64
CA LYS A 33 -6.74 6.05 3.04
C LYS A 33 -5.28 5.91 3.36
N VAL A 34 -4.84 6.61 4.39
CA VAL A 34 -3.48 6.51 4.92
C VAL A 34 -3.53 5.72 6.21
N HIS A 35 -2.81 4.59 6.24
CA HIS A 35 -2.69 3.73 7.40
C HIS A 35 -1.29 3.93 8.00
N HIS A 36 -1.23 4.60 9.13
CA HIS A 36 0.03 4.97 9.77
C HIS A 36 -0.13 5.14 11.28
N ASP A 37 0.99 5.18 11.97
CA ASP A 37 1.16 5.82 13.27
C ASP A 37 1.56 7.28 13.04
N GLU A 38 0.92 8.24 13.72
CA GLU A 38 1.22 9.68 13.58
C GLU A 38 2.70 9.98 13.81
N HIS A 39 3.34 9.29 14.76
CA HIS A 39 4.77 9.43 15.03
C HIS A 39 5.65 9.08 13.83
N ILE A 40 5.24 8.11 13.01
CA ILE A 40 6.00 7.70 11.81
C ILE A 40 5.99 8.81 10.76
N LEU A 41 4.85 9.45 10.54
CA LEU A 41 4.74 10.56 9.59
C LEU A 41 5.54 11.77 10.06
N GLN A 42 5.41 12.15 11.33
CA GLN A 42 6.09 13.31 11.88
C GLN A 42 7.61 13.14 11.86
N ASN A 43 8.13 12.00 12.34
CA ASN A 43 9.55 11.78 12.53
C ASN A 43 10.26 11.17 11.31
N GLY A 44 9.53 10.59 10.36
CA GLY A 44 10.07 10.03 9.12
C GLY A 44 10.75 11.10 8.28
N GLN A 45 11.92 10.79 7.74
CA GLN A 45 12.71 11.71 6.91
C GLN A 45 12.81 11.23 5.47
N ILE A 46 12.93 9.93 5.24
CA ILE A 46 13.09 9.31 3.92
C ILE A 46 11.98 8.29 3.73
N PHE A 47 11.07 8.54 2.79
CA PHE A 47 9.93 7.70 2.50
C PHE A 47 10.16 6.95 1.19
N LEU A 48 10.02 5.62 1.21
CA LEU A 48 10.20 4.76 0.06
C LEU A 48 8.86 4.16 -0.35
N PHE A 49 8.39 4.47 -1.56
CA PHE A 49 7.13 3.99 -2.09
C PHE A 49 7.33 3.05 -3.28
N ASN A 50 6.44 2.07 -3.46
CA ASN A 50 6.31 1.34 -4.71
C ASN A 50 5.74 2.24 -5.82
N HIS A 51 5.95 1.87 -7.08
CA HIS A 51 5.57 2.69 -8.23
C HIS A 51 4.69 1.91 -9.22
N PHE A 52 3.39 2.19 -9.23
CA PHE A 52 2.42 1.53 -10.11
C PHE A 52 1.92 2.41 -11.26
N ALA A 53 1.66 3.70 -10.99
CA ALA A 53 1.12 4.67 -11.95
C ALA A 53 1.85 6.02 -11.82
N ARG A 54 1.90 6.82 -12.90
CA ARG A 54 2.63 8.09 -12.87
C ARG A 54 2.01 9.12 -11.92
N PHE A 55 0.69 9.24 -11.92
CA PHE A 55 0.03 10.25 -11.11
C PHE A 55 0.21 10.02 -9.60
N GLU A 56 0.46 8.77 -9.17
CA GLU A 56 0.69 8.46 -7.75
C GLU A 56 1.93 9.16 -7.20
N THR A 57 2.88 9.55 -8.05
CA THR A 57 4.10 10.25 -7.62
C THR A 57 3.83 11.59 -6.95
N PHE A 58 2.66 12.19 -7.20
CA PHE A 58 2.24 13.44 -6.59
C PHE A 58 1.54 13.23 -5.24
N ILE A 59 1.02 12.02 -4.97
CA ILE A 59 0.18 11.76 -3.80
C ILE A 59 0.99 11.69 -2.49
N PRO A 60 2.11 10.95 -2.39
CA PRO A 60 2.90 10.92 -1.16
C PRO A 60 3.38 12.31 -0.70
N PRO A 61 3.93 13.18 -1.58
CA PRO A 61 4.28 14.54 -1.21
C PRO A 61 3.12 15.33 -0.63
N LEU A 62 1.94 15.20 -1.25
CA LEU A 62 0.73 15.88 -0.81
C LEU A 62 0.27 15.40 0.57
N VAL A 63 0.19 14.07 0.76
CA VAL A 63 -0.19 13.47 2.03
C VAL A 63 0.78 13.88 3.14
N LEU A 64 2.08 13.80 2.89
CA LEU A 64 3.10 14.22 3.86
C LEU A 64 2.96 15.69 4.24
N PHE A 65 2.73 16.56 3.26
CA PHE A 65 2.52 17.99 3.54
C PHE A 65 1.25 18.24 4.35
N GLN A 66 0.13 17.58 4.01
CA GLN A 66 -1.14 17.74 4.72
C GLN A 66 -1.06 17.27 6.18
N GLU A 67 -0.37 16.13 6.42
CA GLU A 67 -0.29 15.54 7.75
C GLU A 67 0.80 16.15 8.64
N THR A 68 1.86 16.72 8.04
CA THR A 68 3.04 17.18 8.82
C THR A 68 3.37 18.66 8.65
N GLY A 69 2.81 19.33 7.65
CA GLY A 69 3.21 20.68 7.25
C GLY A 69 4.57 20.78 6.58
N ALA A 70 5.34 19.68 6.50
CA ALA A 70 6.69 19.69 5.94
C ALA A 70 6.66 19.56 4.41
N TYR A 71 7.40 20.43 3.73
CA TYR A 71 7.64 20.30 2.29
C TYR A 71 8.46 19.05 1.98
N THR A 72 8.28 18.52 0.77
CA THR A 72 8.94 17.29 0.34
C THR A 72 9.83 17.50 -0.87
N ARG A 73 10.86 16.65 -0.99
CA ARG A 73 11.64 16.46 -2.20
C ARG A 73 11.33 15.09 -2.78
N SER A 74 10.88 15.07 -4.04
CA SER A 74 10.58 13.82 -4.75
C SER A 74 11.55 13.65 -5.91
N ILE A 75 12.16 12.45 -6.03
CA ILE A 75 12.99 12.14 -7.20
C ILE A 75 12.08 11.76 -8.36
N ALA A 76 12.25 12.43 -9.51
CA ALA A 76 11.48 12.18 -10.72
C ALA A 76 12.39 11.93 -11.92
N ASP A 77 11.87 11.31 -12.98
CA ASP A 77 12.62 11.06 -14.21
C ASP A 77 13.06 12.39 -14.84
N HIS A 78 14.34 12.49 -15.19
CA HIS A 78 14.93 13.67 -15.83
C HIS A 78 14.24 14.07 -17.13
N GLN A 79 13.62 13.11 -17.83
CA GLN A 79 12.88 13.37 -19.06
C GLN A 79 11.67 14.28 -18.83
N LEU A 80 11.06 14.27 -17.63
CA LEU A 80 9.93 15.13 -17.27
C LEU A 80 10.35 16.61 -17.17
N PHE A 81 11.63 16.88 -17.02
CA PHE A 81 12.18 18.24 -16.97
C PHE A 81 12.67 18.76 -18.34
N LYS A 82 12.56 17.93 -19.40
CA LYS A 82 12.95 18.28 -20.78
C LYS A 82 11.72 18.50 -21.66
N GLY A 83 11.80 19.43 -22.57
CA GLY A 83 10.81 19.63 -23.64
C GLY A 83 9.62 20.52 -23.30
N ASN A 84 9.19 20.63 -22.06
CA ASN A 84 8.11 21.54 -21.62
C ASN A 84 8.54 22.35 -20.42
N GLU A 85 8.87 23.62 -20.65
CA GLU A 85 9.39 24.52 -19.62
C GLU A 85 8.38 24.79 -18.50
N SER A 86 7.09 24.92 -18.84
CA SER A 86 6.03 25.15 -17.85
C SER A 86 5.86 23.94 -16.92
N LEU A 87 5.90 22.71 -17.45
CA LEU A 87 5.84 21.49 -16.65
C LEU A 87 7.10 21.34 -15.80
N SER A 88 8.28 21.57 -16.37
CA SER A 88 9.55 21.52 -15.67
C SER A 88 9.60 22.52 -14.50
N LYS A 89 9.13 23.75 -14.72
CA LYS A 89 9.02 24.76 -13.67
C LYS A 89 8.03 24.33 -12.59
N PHE A 90 6.84 23.86 -12.97
CA PHE A 90 5.84 23.37 -12.02
C PHE A 90 6.42 22.24 -11.14
N LEU A 91 7.08 21.24 -11.74
CA LEU A 91 7.71 20.13 -11.01
C LEU A 91 8.74 20.62 -9.98
N ARG A 92 9.59 21.58 -10.37
CA ARG A 92 10.56 22.20 -9.45
C ARG A 92 9.87 22.97 -8.34
N ASP A 93 8.87 23.77 -8.67
CA ASP A 93 8.11 24.57 -7.73
C ASP A 93 7.45 23.70 -6.63
N VAL A 94 6.97 22.49 -6.98
CA VAL A 94 6.36 21.54 -6.01
C VAL A 94 7.38 20.59 -5.35
N GLY A 95 8.68 20.78 -5.57
CA GLY A 95 9.73 20.06 -4.87
C GLY A 95 10.30 18.84 -5.59
N ALA A 96 9.88 18.55 -6.83
CA ALA A 96 10.48 17.46 -7.60
C ALA A 96 11.90 17.83 -8.07
N VAL A 97 12.77 16.81 -8.10
CA VAL A 97 14.16 16.93 -8.57
C VAL A 97 14.48 15.81 -9.55
N PRO A 98 15.26 16.08 -10.61
CA PRO A 98 15.58 15.05 -11.60
C PRO A 98 16.55 14.01 -11.02
N ASN A 99 16.39 12.77 -11.47
CA ASN A 99 17.20 11.63 -11.01
C ASN A 99 18.66 11.69 -11.48
N ASP A 100 18.97 12.51 -12.48
CA ASP A 100 20.32 12.74 -13.02
C ASP A 100 20.99 14.03 -12.47
N LEU A 101 20.39 14.67 -11.44
CA LEU A 101 20.96 15.86 -10.82
C LEU A 101 22.37 15.57 -10.27
N PRO A 102 23.41 16.30 -10.71
CA PRO A 102 24.73 16.18 -10.10
C PRO A 102 24.69 16.49 -8.59
N GLY A 103 25.26 15.61 -7.78
CA GLY A 103 25.19 15.75 -6.31
C GLY A 103 23.79 15.55 -5.72
N LEU A 104 22.91 14.77 -6.35
CA LEU A 104 21.54 14.53 -5.89
C LEU A 104 21.46 14.10 -4.42
N LEU A 105 22.25 13.11 -3.99
CA LEU A 105 22.17 12.61 -2.59
C LEU A 105 22.68 13.64 -1.57
N PRO A 106 23.82 14.33 -1.78
CA PRO A 106 24.21 15.48 -0.98
C PRO A 106 23.13 16.57 -0.89
N PHE A 107 22.52 16.92 -2.02
CA PHE A 107 21.43 17.90 -2.06
C PHE A 107 20.24 17.43 -1.19
N LEU A 108 19.79 16.18 -1.32
CA LEU A 108 18.69 15.64 -0.52
C LEU A 108 19.03 15.58 0.98
N ALA A 109 20.29 15.27 1.33
CA ALA A 109 20.74 15.31 2.72
C ALA A 109 20.66 16.73 3.31
N ALA A 110 21.09 17.75 2.56
CA ALA A 110 20.97 19.15 2.95
C ALA A 110 19.49 19.53 3.16
N GLU A 111 18.61 19.12 2.26
CA GLU A 111 17.18 19.41 2.35
C GLU A 111 16.51 18.75 3.58
N ILE A 112 16.93 17.53 3.96
CA ILE A 112 16.47 16.88 5.21
C ILE A 112 16.94 17.67 6.43
N LEU A 113 18.20 18.13 6.44
CA LEU A 113 18.74 18.95 7.53
C LEU A 113 18.03 20.31 7.63
N ARG A 114 17.48 20.83 6.52
CA ARG A 114 16.62 22.01 6.46
C ARG A 114 15.16 21.72 6.85
N GLY A 115 14.83 20.50 7.30
CA GLY A 115 13.50 20.11 7.76
C GLY A 115 12.54 19.60 6.69
N LYS A 116 12.98 19.37 5.47
CA LYS A 116 12.16 18.78 4.42
C LYS A 116 12.19 17.25 4.50
N LYS A 117 11.15 16.61 3.93
CA LYS A 117 11.08 15.15 3.81
C LYS A 117 11.43 14.71 2.40
N VAL A 118 11.92 13.48 2.23
CA VAL A 118 12.34 12.96 0.93
C VAL A 118 11.47 11.78 0.54
N VAL A 119 10.95 11.79 -0.68
CA VAL A 119 10.15 10.71 -1.29
C VAL A 119 10.94 10.08 -2.43
N ILE A 120 11.11 8.77 -2.37
CA ILE A 120 11.86 7.98 -3.36
C ILE A 120 11.03 6.77 -3.79
N PHE A 121 11.04 6.51 -5.10
CA PHE A 121 10.51 5.29 -5.70
C PHE A 121 11.68 4.37 -6.06
N PRO A 122 12.09 3.43 -5.17
CA PRO A 122 13.34 2.68 -5.33
C PRO A 122 13.31 1.69 -6.51
N GLU A 123 12.15 1.42 -7.08
CA GLU A 123 11.97 0.62 -8.28
C GLU A 123 12.58 1.30 -9.52
N GLY A 124 12.75 2.62 -9.49
CA GLY A 124 13.35 3.42 -10.57
C GLY A 124 12.53 3.50 -11.84
N GLY A 125 11.25 3.16 -11.75
CA GLY A 125 10.25 3.19 -12.81
C GLY A 125 9.05 2.35 -12.43
N MET A 126 7.94 2.49 -13.14
CA MET A 126 6.74 1.68 -12.90
C MET A 126 7.06 0.19 -13.07
N VAL A 127 6.62 -0.62 -12.12
CA VAL A 127 6.71 -2.09 -12.20
C VAL A 127 5.33 -2.62 -12.55
N LYS A 128 5.10 -2.89 -13.82
CA LYS A 128 3.80 -3.30 -14.33
C LYS A 128 3.57 -4.80 -14.19
N ASP A 129 4.56 -5.61 -14.44
CA ASP A 129 4.52 -7.08 -14.28
C ASP A 129 4.84 -7.54 -12.86
N ARG A 130 5.34 -6.65 -12.02
CA ARG A 130 5.66 -6.78 -10.59
C ARG A 130 6.21 -8.14 -10.13
N ARG A 131 6.95 -8.81 -10.97
CA ARG A 131 7.75 -9.95 -10.53
C ARG A 131 8.91 -9.44 -9.68
N VAL A 132 8.58 -9.12 -8.43
CA VAL A 132 9.52 -8.48 -7.49
C VAL A 132 10.19 -9.48 -6.55
N MET A 133 9.75 -10.74 -6.57
CA MET A 133 10.33 -11.81 -5.77
C MET A 133 10.80 -12.94 -6.69
N GLU A 134 12.07 -13.33 -6.52
CA GLU A 134 12.69 -14.46 -7.18
C GLU A 134 12.29 -15.78 -6.49
N SER A 135 12.50 -16.90 -7.18
CA SER A 135 12.23 -18.24 -6.63
C SER A 135 13.05 -18.57 -5.37
N ASP A 136 14.19 -17.92 -5.18
CA ASP A 136 15.03 -18.03 -3.98
C ASP A 136 14.61 -17.09 -2.84
N GLY A 137 13.51 -16.34 -3.02
CA GLY A 137 13.00 -15.37 -2.05
C GLY A 137 13.74 -14.04 -2.02
N SER A 138 14.69 -13.81 -2.93
CA SER A 138 15.33 -12.50 -3.06
C SER A 138 14.41 -11.50 -3.79
N TYR A 139 14.58 -10.20 -3.49
CA TYR A 139 13.81 -9.14 -4.12
C TYR A 139 14.59 -8.49 -5.25
N GLY A 140 13.97 -8.44 -6.41
CA GLY A 140 14.48 -7.76 -7.59
C GLY A 140 13.32 -7.34 -8.48
N VAL A 141 13.59 -6.48 -9.46
CA VAL A 141 12.62 -6.17 -10.52
C VAL A 141 13.03 -7.00 -11.74
N PHE A 142 12.14 -7.88 -12.14
CA PHE A 142 12.35 -8.71 -13.33
C PHE A 142 11.37 -8.29 -14.43
N SER A 143 11.90 -7.94 -15.59
CA SER A 143 11.12 -7.72 -16.81
C SER A 143 11.35 -8.88 -17.78
N PRO A 144 10.32 -9.72 -18.04
CA PRO A 144 10.44 -10.84 -18.97
C PRO A 144 10.83 -10.40 -20.39
N THR A 145 10.27 -9.28 -20.83
CA THR A 145 10.46 -8.76 -22.19
C THR A 145 11.80 -8.10 -22.41
N ALA A 146 12.34 -7.42 -21.41
CA ALA A 146 13.67 -6.83 -21.48
C ALA A 146 14.76 -7.84 -21.17
N ASN A 147 14.41 -9.06 -20.72
CA ASN A 147 15.32 -10.07 -20.17
C ASN A 147 16.27 -9.44 -19.13
N GLU A 148 15.77 -8.45 -18.41
CA GLU A 148 16.53 -7.63 -17.49
C GLU A 148 16.14 -7.95 -16.05
N ARG A 149 17.15 -8.33 -15.26
CA ARG A 149 17.05 -8.41 -13.81
C ARG A 149 17.77 -7.23 -13.21
N ARG A 150 17.06 -6.38 -12.53
CA ARG A 150 17.66 -5.26 -11.78
C ARG A 150 17.27 -5.31 -10.32
N GLN A 151 18.17 -4.86 -9.49
CA GLN A 151 17.86 -4.68 -8.07
C GLN A 151 17.27 -3.29 -7.86
N HIS A 152 16.46 -3.13 -6.82
CA HIS A 152 15.97 -1.84 -6.39
C HIS A 152 17.12 -0.86 -6.18
N HIS A 153 16.89 0.41 -6.51
CA HIS A 153 17.89 1.45 -6.32
C HIS A 153 18.25 1.60 -4.84
N ARG A 154 19.54 1.72 -4.56
CA ARG A 154 20.07 1.82 -3.19
C ARG A 154 20.17 3.26 -2.68
N GLY A 155 19.78 4.26 -3.49
CA GLY A 155 19.95 5.68 -3.17
C GLY A 155 19.38 6.07 -1.82
N GLY A 156 18.16 5.62 -1.48
CA GLY A 156 17.55 5.90 -0.18
C GLY A 156 18.30 5.33 1.02
N ALA A 157 18.86 4.11 0.88
CA ALA A 157 19.65 3.49 1.94
C ALA A 157 21.01 4.18 2.10
N VAL A 158 21.63 4.61 1.00
CA VAL A 158 22.87 5.40 1.02
C VAL A 158 22.64 6.74 1.69
N LEU A 159 21.59 7.45 1.29
CA LEU A 159 21.21 8.74 1.88
C LEU A 159 21.02 8.60 3.40
N ALA A 160 20.26 7.59 3.84
CA ALA A 160 19.99 7.38 5.25
C ALA A 160 21.25 7.11 6.07
N LEU A 161 22.12 6.20 5.60
CA LEU A 161 23.32 5.82 6.33
C LEU A 161 24.33 6.96 6.36
N THR A 162 24.52 7.66 5.24
CA THR A 162 25.46 8.79 5.18
C THR A 162 24.97 9.96 6.03
N LEU A 163 23.66 10.22 6.02
CA LEU A 163 23.05 11.24 6.88
C LEU A 163 23.22 10.90 8.38
N ASP A 164 23.05 9.63 8.76
CA ASP A 164 23.24 9.19 10.16
C ASP A 164 24.69 9.33 10.61
N ILE A 165 25.66 9.01 9.75
CA ILE A 165 27.11 9.25 9.98
C ILE A 165 27.39 10.75 10.14
N PHE A 166 26.80 11.59 9.28
CA PHE A 166 26.95 13.04 9.39
C PHE A 166 26.40 13.57 10.72
N LYS A 167 25.18 13.19 11.09
CA LYS A 167 24.53 13.58 12.37
C LYS A 167 25.38 13.13 13.58
N TRP A 168 25.91 11.92 13.55
CA TRP A 168 26.84 11.45 14.57
C TRP A 168 28.06 12.35 14.69
N ARG A 169 28.65 12.76 13.55
CA ARG A 169 29.82 13.66 13.56
C ARG A 169 29.47 15.04 14.10
N ILE A 170 28.34 15.61 13.70
CA ILE A 170 27.89 16.92 14.20
C ILE A 170 27.75 16.87 15.74
N ARG A 171 27.11 15.84 16.31
CA ARG A 171 27.03 15.67 17.76
C ARG A 171 28.42 15.67 18.41
N ASN A 172 29.38 14.93 17.84
CA ASN A 172 30.75 14.91 18.35
C ASN A 172 31.45 16.28 18.28
N LEU A 173 31.18 17.08 17.25
CA LEU A 173 31.73 18.43 17.16
C LEU A 173 31.19 19.35 18.26
N PHE A 174 29.92 19.24 18.60
CA PHE A 174 29.33 19.95 19.73
C PHE A 174 29.92 19.48 21.06
N ASP A 175 30.06 18.17 21.27
CA ASP A 175 30.64 17.58 22.48
C ASP A 175 32.10 18.01 22.70
N CYS A 176 32.86 18.18 21.60
CA CYS A 176 34.27 18.63 21.65
C CYS A 176 34.41 20.16 21.66
N GLY A 177 33.36 20.93 21.48
CA GLY A 177 33.36 22.38 21.43
C GLY A 177 34.00 22.97 20.17
N ASP A 178 34.08 22.25 19.04
CA ASP A 178 34.64 22.70 17.78
C ASP A 178 33.67 23.63 17.03
N MET A 179 33.48 24.82 17.56
CA MET A 179 32.49 25.78 17.07
C MET A 179 32.85 26.30 15.67
N GLU A 180 34.12 26.38 15.31
CA GLU A 180 34.56 26.85 13.98
C GLU A 180 34.04 25.93 12.87
N ARG A 181 34.14 24.61 13.06
CA ARG A 181 33.60 23.64 12.11
C ARG A 181 32.07 23.61 12.11
N ILE A 182 31.42 23.78 13.24
CA ILE A 182 29.98 23.89 13.35
C ILE A 182 29.49 25.10 12.54
N ASP A 183 30.09 26.27 12.72
CA ASP A 183 29.70 27.49 12.00
C ASP A 183 29.90 27.33 10.48
N ARG A 184 30.96 26.63 10.04
CA ARG A 184 31.13 26.29 8.61
C ARG A 184 30.00 25.42 8.07
N TRP A 185 29.56 24.38 8.84
CA TRP A 185 28.44 23.53 8.44
C TRP A 185 27.12 24.28 8.42
N VAL A 186 26.85 25.15 9.39
CA VAL A 186 25.66 26.01 9.40
C VAL A 186 25.61 26.87 8.14
N ASN A 187 26.72 27.54 7.81
CA ASN A 187 26.83 28.38 6.62
C ASN A 187 26.67 27.57 5.33
N SER A 188 27.34 26.41 5.22
CA SER A 188 27.29 25.57 4.01
C SER A 188 25.94 24.97 3.76
N LEU A 189 25.19 24.69 4.82
CA LEU A 189 23.81 24.16 4.76
C LEU A 189 22.75 25.27 4.64
N GLY A 190 23.15 26.55 4.80
CA GLY A 190 22.23 27.69 4.80
C GLY A 190 21.20 27.61 5.93
N LEU A 191 21.63 27.14 7.11
CA LEU A 191 20.79 27.10 8.31
C LEU A 191 20.84 28.43 9.05
N GLU A 192 19.76 28.78 9.74
CA GLU A 192 19.65 30.04 10.47
C GLU A 192 20.51 30.08 11.73
N SER A 193 20.76 28.92 12.35
CA SER A 193 21.54 28.84 13.58
C SER A 193 22.17 27.45 13.82
N LYS A 194 23.13 27.40 14.72
CA LYS A 194 23.79 26.16 15.15
C LYS A 194 22.88 25.29 16.03
N GLU A 195 21.95 25.91 16.76
CA GLU A 195 20.95 25.20 17.53
C GLU A 195 20.06 24.33 16.63
N ILE A 196 19.64 24.87 15.48
CA ILE A 196 18.89 24.10 14.47
C ILE A 196 19.72 22.92 13.97
N LEU A 197 21.00 23.12 13.67
CA LEU A 197 21.87 22.02 13.26
C LEU A 197 22.03 20.96 14.36
N TYR A 198 22.16 21.39 15.61
CA TYR A 198 22.22 20.49 16.77
C TYR A 198 20.94 19.66 16.90
N ASP A 199 19.78 20.30 16.89
CA ASP A 199 18.49 19.63 17.01
C ASP A 199 18.29 18.62 15.88
N ARG A 200 18.59 19.00 14.64
CA ARG A 200 18.55 18.09 13.49
C ARG A 200 19.54 16.92 13.62
N ALA A 201 20.68 17.14 14.23
CA ALA A 201 21.64 16.07 14.49
C ALA A 201 21.20 15.11 15.60
N GLN A 202 20.36 15.54 16.54
CA GLN A 202 19.76 14.67 17.58
C GLN A 202 18.65 13.78 17.04
N GLU A 203 17.93 14.20 15.98
CA GLU A 203 16.89 13.40 15.38
C GLU A 203 17.44 12.08 14.83
N THR A 204 16.72 10.98 15.11
CA THR A 204 17.06 9.68 14.51
C THR A 204 16.78 9.69 13.01
N THR A 205 17.72 9.22 12.21
CA THR A 205 17.48 9.04 10.77
C THR A 205 16.55 7.85 10.54
N LEU A 206 15.39 8.09 9.92
CA LEU A 206 14.36 7.09 9.68
C LEU A 206 14.10 6.92 8.19
N VAL A 207 14.18 5.68 7.72
CA VAL A 207 13.70 5.24 6.42
C VAL A 207 12.34 4.59 6.62
N VAL A 208 11.31 5.14 6.00
CA VAL A 208 9.92 4.66 6.12
C VAL A 208 9.52 3.98 4.82
N PRO A 209 9.48 2.65 4.75
CA PRO A 209 8.89 1.95 3.61
C PRO A 209 7.38 2.13 3.61
N ALA A 210 6.80 2.30 2.44
CA ALA A 210 5.37 2.47 2.28
C ALA A 210 4.89 1.78 1.01
N ASN A 211 3.65 1.32 1.02
CA ASN A 211 2.99 0.71 -0.14
C ASN A 211 1.75 1.49 -0.52
N ILE A 212 1.56 1.68 -1.83
CA ILE A 212 0.35 2.20 -2.43
C ILE A 212 -0.33 1.06 -3.16
N THR A 213 -1.56 0.74 -2.78
CA THR A 213 -2.38 -0.29 -3.43
C THR A 213 -3.68 0.32 -3.93
N PHE A 214 -4.05 0.03 -5.18
CA PHE A 214 -5.30 0.49 -5.80
C PHE A 214 -6.35 -0.61 -5.85
N TYR A 215 -7.63 -0.22 -5.76
CA TYR A 215 -8.76 -1.13 -5.93
C TYR A 215 -10.04 -0.40 -6.36
N PRO A 216 -10.83 -0.95 -7.31
CA PRO A 216 -10.45 -1.96 -8.29
C PRO A 216 -9.62 -1.35 -9.42
N ILE A 217 -8.74 -2.13 -10.06
CA ILE A 217 -8.17 -1.74 -11.35
C ILE A 217 -9.18 -2.14 -12.42
N ARG A 218 -9.59 -1.18 -13.23
CA ARG A 218 -10.58 -1.35 -14.29
C ARG A 218 -9.92 -1.18 -15.65
N ILE A 219 -10.45 -1.89 -16.65
CA ILE A 219 -10.09 -1.73 -18.06
C ILE A 219 -11.38 -1.40 -18.80
N ASP A 220 -11.98 -0.28 -18.45
CA ASP A 220 -13.16 0.20 -19.16
C ASP A 220 -12.75 1.35 -20.11
N ASP A 221 -13.43 1.45 -21.25
CA ASP A 221 -13.32 2.60 -22.12
C ASP A 221 -13.68 3.86 -21.33
N ASN A 222 -12.75 4.79 -21.27
CA ASN A 222 -12.93 6.05 -20.56
C ASN A 222 -12.75 7.24 -21.52
N LEU A 223 -13.11 8.43 -21.05
CA LEU A 223 -13.00 9.65 -21.86
C LEU A 223 -11.56 9.93 -22.32
N LEU A 224 -10.56 9.52 -21.52
CA LEU A 224 -9.14 9.68 -21.86
C LEU A 224 -8.72 8.67 -22.92
N SER A 225 -9.19 7.41 -22.85
CA SER A 225 -8.94 6.40 -23.90
C SER A 225 -9.62 6.76 -25.21
N ARG A 226 -10.87 7.25 -25.18
CA ARG A 226 -11.56 7.76 -26.38
C ARG A 226 -10.88 8.98 -26.96
N GLY A 227 -10.40 9.91 -26.12
CA GLY A 227 -9.58 11.04 -26.54
C GLY A 227 -8.25 10.59 -27.15
N ALA A 228 -7.61 9.57 -26.58
CA ALA A 228 -6.38 8.98 -27.10
C ALA A 228 -6.58 8.28 -28.45
N GLU A 229 -7.73 7.61 -28.70
CA GLU A 229 -8.07 7.05 -30.01
C GLU A 229 -8.23 8.13 -31.09
N TYR A 230 -8.83 9.28 -30.76
CA TYR A 230 -8.90 10.43 -31.64
C TYR A 230 -7.54 11.08 -31.94
N LEU A 231 -6.62 11.01 -30.95
CA LEU A 231 -5.27 11.55 -31.06
C LEU A 231 -4.23 10.51 -31.50
N SER A 232 -4.64 9.24 -31.70
CA SER A 232 -3.77 8.06 -31.85
C SER A 232 -2.86 8.02 -33.09
N LYS A 233 -3.00 8.97 -34.02
CA LYS A 233 -2.05 9.09 -35.14
C LYS A 233 -0.68 9.60 -34.69
N GLY A 234 -0.02 8.93 -33.73
CA GLY A 234 1.33 9.28 -33.26
C GLY A 234 1.65 8.94 -31.81
N LEU A 235 0.69 8.41 -31.04
CA LEU A 235 0.95 8.02 -29.66
C LEU A 235 1.59 6.61 -29.58
N SER A 236 2.57 6.44 -28.67
CA SER A 236 3.14 5.13 -28.39
C SER A 236 2.13 4.22 -27.68
N LYS A 237 2.23 2.89 -27.88
CA LYS A 237 1.42 1.90 -27.15
C LYS A 237 1.50 2.09 -25.64
N GLN A 238 2.68 2.45 -25.14
CA GLN A 238 2.91 2.73 -23.73
C GLN A 238 2.06 3.90 -23.23
N LEU A 239 2.00 5.00 -23.97
CA LEU A 239 1.24 6.17 -23.57
C LEU A 239 -0.28 5.90 -23.60
N ILE A 240 -0.75 5.10 -24.57
CA ILE A 240 -2.14 4.67 -24.64
C ILE A 240 -2.51 3.81 -23.42
N GLU A 241 -1.67 2.82 -23.06
CA GLU A 241 -1.89 1.99 -21.87
C GLU A 241 -1.93 2.84 -20.59
N GLU A 242 -0.98 3.76 -20.45
CA GLU A 242 -0.92 4.65 -19.28
C GLU A 242 -2.17 5.52 -19.17
N LEU A 243 -2.65 6.12 -20.27
CA LEU A 243 -3.87 6.92 -20.29
C LEU A 243 -5.12 6.10 -19.95
N VAL A 244 -5.22 4.86 -20.45
CA VAL A 244 -6.35 3.96 -20.12
C VAL A 244 -6.33 3.62 -18.62
N ILE A 245 -5.21 3.15 -18.10
CA ILE A 245 -5.12 2.71 -16.71
C ILE A 245 -5.23 3.89 -15.76
N GLU A 246 -4.50 4.98 -15.99
CA GLU A 246 -4.53 6.16 -15.12
C GLU A 246 -5.91 6.85 -15.16
N GLY A 247 -6.55 6.90 -16.32
CA GLY A 247 -7.91 7.38 -16.45
C GLY A 247 -8.89 6.56 -15.60
N ASN A 248 -8.76 5.24 -15.62
CA ASN A 248 -9.62 4.36 -14.82
C ASN A 248 -9.32 4.43 -13.31
N LEU A 249 -8.07 4.63 -12.91
CA LEU A 249 -7.70 4.83 -11.51
C LEU A 249 -8.22 6.15 -10.94
N LEU A 250 -8.42 7.16 -11.79
CA LEU A 250 -8.98 8.46 -11.40
C LEU A 250 -10.52 8.48 -11.42
N PHE A 251 -11.20 7.41 -11.84
CA PHE A 251 -12.65 7.35 -11.84
C PHE A 251 -13.26 7.13 -10.46
N ARG A 252 -14.56 7.46 -10.35
CA ARG A 252 -15.37 7.30 -9.13
C ARG A 252 -15.25 5.90 -8.56
N ASP A 253 -15.24 5.80 -7.24
CA ASP A 253 -15.19 4.57 -6.46
C ASP A 253 -13.85 3.81 -6.52
N THR A 254 -12.74 4.48 -6.78
CA THR A 254 -11.41 3.89 -6.60
C THR A 254 -10.92 4.14 -5.18
N ASP A 255 -10.58 3.06 -4.49
CA ASP A 255 -9.86 3.10 -3.23
C ASP A 255 -8.35 3.10 -3.49
N MET A 256 -7.64 3.96 -2.79
CA MET A 256 -6.19 3.98 -2.71
C MET A 256 -5.80 3.80 -1.25
N ASP A 257 -5.24 2.66 -0.92
CA ASP A 257 -4.68 2.40 0.40
C ASP A 257 -3.19 2.69 0.40
N ILE A 258 -2.77 3.66 1.21
CA ILE A 258 -1.37 3.99 1.46
C ILE A 258 -1.02 3.47 2.85
N ARG A 259 -0.09 2.51 2.92
CA ARG A 259 0.30 1.91 4.19
C ARG A 259 1.77 2.14 4.46
N LEU A 260 2.06 2.79 5.57
CA LEU A 260 3.41 2.96 6.06
C LEU A 260 3.79 1.78 6.96
N SER A 261 5.00 1.26 6.75
CA SER A 261 5.59 0.20 7.57
C SER A 261 6.44 0.79 8.69
N ASP A 262 6.85 -0.07 9.61
CA ASP A 262 7.77 0.30 10.69
C ASP A 262 9.06 0.92 10.13
N PRO A 263 9.53 2.02 10.71
CA PRO A 263 10.73 2.72 10.26
C PRO A 263 11.98 1.87 10.42
N ILE A 264 12.86 1.95 9.44
CA ILE A 264 14.17 1.31 9.47
C ILE A 264 15.21 2.35 9.82
N THR A 265 16.03 2.04 10.83
CA THR A 265 17.15 2.88 11.25
C THR A 265 18.47 2.33 10.74
N PRO A 266 19.42 3.19 10.33
CA PRO A 266 20.80 2.78 10.13
C PRO A 266 21.38 2.17 11.42
N GLN A 267 22.42 1.34 11.27
CA GLN A 267 23.06 0.72 12.43
C GLN A 267 23.80 1.79 13.26
N LYS A 268 23.36 2.01 14.52
CA LYS A 268 23.95 3.02 15.41
C LYS A 268 25.27 2.59 16.07
N ASN A 269 25.58 1.29 16.08
CA ASN A 269 26.71 0.74 16.85
C ASN A 269 27.95 0.58 15.96
N TRP A 270 28.63 1.72 15.70
CA TRP A 270 29.98 1.70 15.15
C TRP A 270 30.97 1.22 16.22
N ASN A 271 31.85 0.29 15.87
CA ASN A 271 32.92 -0.18 16.73
C ASN A 271 33.93 0.94 17.01
N TRP A 272 34.69 0.81 18.08
CA TRP A 272 35.68 1.83 18.46
C TRP A 272 36.64 2.19 17.32
N TRP A 273 37.18 1.21 16.60
CA TRP A 273 38.10 1.47 15.49
C TRP A 273 37.38 2.12 14.29
N GLU A 274 36.14 1.72 13.99
CA GLU A 274 35.33 2.34 12.93
C GLU A 274 35.10 3.83 13.21
N LYS A 275 34.79 4.17 14.48
CA LYS A 275 34.66 5.57 14.91
C LYS A 275 35.96 6.34 14.70
N LYS A 276 37.10 5.76 15.05
CA LYS A 276 38.42 6.38 14.85
C LYS A 276 38.75 6.62 13.36
N VAL A 277 38.39 5.68 12.50
CA VAL A 277 38.57 5.85 11.03
C VAL A 277 37.63 6.93 10.52
N LEU A 278 36.38 6.96 10.93
CA LEU A 278 35.41 8.00 10.59
C LEU A 278 35.88 9.37 11.06
N GLU A 279 36.35 9.52 12.32
CA GLU A 279 36.90 10.76 12.86
C GLU A 279 38.05 11.28 11.99
N ARG A 280 39.00 10.40 11.63
CA ARG A 280 40.14 10.76 10.76
C ARG A 280 39.66 11.17 9.35
N TYR A 281 38.72 10.43 8.76
CA TYR A 281 38.17 10.77 7.46
C TYR A 281 37.50 12.15 7.47
N PHE A 282 36.72 12.45 8.52
CA PHE A 282 36.06 13.76 8.67
C PHE A 282 37.04 14.95 8.80
N LEU A 283 38.32 14.73 9.07
CA LEU A 283 39.29 15.83 9.02
C LEU A 283 39.46 16.41 7.61
N SER A 284 39.23 15.60 6.57
CA SER A 284 39.33 15.98 5.16
C SER A 284 37.98 16.31 4.50
N VAL A 285 36.85 16.14 5.23
CA VAL A 285 35.51 16.39 4.72
C VAL A 285 35.10 17.84 5.00
N TRP A 286 34.80 18.57 3.94
CA TRP A 286 34.42 19.99 3.98
C TRP A 286 33.03 20.24 3.41
N SER A 287 32.47 19.27 2.69
CA SER A 287 31.14 19.31 2.08
C SER A 287 30.40 17.98 2.22
N LEU A 288 29.08 18.00 2.00
CA LEU A 288 28.30 16.76 1.88
C LEU A 288 28.76 15.93 0.67
N ASP A 289 29.20 16.57 -0.42
CA ASP A 289 29.72 15.86 -1.59
C ASP A 289 30.95 15.01 -1.22
N ASP A 290 31.89 15.56 -0.44
CA ASP A 290 33.05 14.81 0.06
C ASP A 290 32.62 13.62 0.90
N LEU A 291 31.60 13.80 1.75
CA LEU A 291 31.09 12.75 2.62
C LEU A 291 30.47 11.59 1.83
N PHE A 292 29.72 11.89 0.79
CA PHE A 292 29.14 10.87 -0.08
C PHE A 292 30.19 10.17 -0.94
N GLY A 293 31.34 10.81 -1.20
CA GLY A 293 32.49 10.22 -1.88
C GLY A 293 33.17 9.06 -1.15
N LEU A 294 33.03 8.95 0.18
CA LEU A 294 33.56 7.84 0.99
C LEU A 294 33.13 6.45 0.45
N ARG A 295 31.99 6.38 -0.18
CA ARG A 295 31.43 5.16 -0.76
C ARG A 295 32.12 4.73 -2.04
N GLU A 296 32.67 5.64 -2.84
CA GLU A 296 33.11 5.39 -4.22
C GLU A 296 34.43 4.62 -4.34
N GLY A 297 35.05 4.28 -3.20
CA GLY A 297 36.20 3.39 -3.17
C GLY A 297 37.51 4.01 -3.67
N ASN A 298 37.53 5.29 -4.03
CA ASN A 298 38.74 6.09 -4.32
C ASN A 298 39.54 6.43 -3.05
N VAL A 299 39.39 5.61 -2.03
CA VAL A 299 39.90 5.84 -0.68
C VAL A 299 41.26 5.21 -0.58
N GLY A 300 42.27 6.01 -0.27
CA GLY A 300 43.68 5.68 -0.43
C GLY A 300 44.25 4.65 0.55
N ASN A 301 43.65 4.41 1.71
CA ASN A 301 44.23 3.55 2.77
C ASN A 301 43.38 2.33 3.13
N LEU A 302 44.02 1.31 3.72
CA LEU A 302 43.37 0.04 4.06
C LEU A 302 42.19 0.19 5.06
N PRO A 303 42.29 0.99 6.16
CA PRO A 303 41.16 1.19 7.08
C PRO A 303 39.93 1.79 6.41
N GLU A 304 40.10 2.76 5.52
CA GLU A 304 39.00 3.39 4.79
C GLU A 304 38.32 2.40 3.85
N ARG A 305 39.07 1.52 3.17
CA ARG A 305 38.53 0.45 2.32
C ARG A 305 37.68 -0.54 3.12
N ILE A 306 38.10 -0.88 4.36
CA ILE A 306 37.34 -1.76 5.23
C ILE A 306 36.04 -1.05 5.67
N LEU A 307 36.13 0.23 6.02
CA LEU A 307 34.97 1.04 6.38
C LEU A 307 33.98 1.15 5.19
N ALA A 308 34.46 1.41 3.98
CA ALA A 308 33.64 1.47 2.77
C ALA A 308 32.88 0.14 2.50
N LYS A 309 33.55 -1.02 2.73
CA LYS A 309 32.88 -2.33 2.66
C LYS A 309 31.79 -2.49 3.73
N ARG A 310 32.03 -1.99 4.94
CA ARG A 310 31.04 -2.01 6.03
C ARG A 310 29.83 -1.15 5.69
N ILE A 311 30.05 0.07 5.19
CA ILE A 311 29.02 0.99 4.71
C ILE A 311 28.21 0.33 3.59
N SER A 312 28.87 -0.32 2.63
CA SER A 312 28.19 -1.03 1.54
C SER A 312 27.32 -2.17 2.04
N LYS A 313 27.81 -2.97 3.02
CA LYS A 313 27.03 -4.06 3.63
C LYS A 313 25.80 -3.54 4.36
N GLU A 314 25.95 -2.46 5.12
CA GLU A 314 24.83 -1.86 5.86
C GLU A 314 23.80 -1.21 4.90
N THR A 315 24.25 -0.55 3.85
CA THR A 315 23.40 -0.03 2.78
C THR A 315 22.58 -1.15 2.14
N PHE A 316 23.19 -2.33 1.90
CA PHE A 316 22.50 -3.49 1.37
C PHE A 316 21.42 -4.00 2.35
N ARG A 317 21.74 -4.08 3.66
CA ARG A 317 20.80 -4.48 4.71
C ARG A 317 19.59 -3.56 4.76
N ILE A 318 19.81 -2.24 4.79
CA ILE A 318 18.72 -1.25 4.83
C ILE A 318 17.84 -1.37 3.58
N ARG A 319 18.45 -1.48 2.39
CA ARG A 319 17.71 -1.66 1.13
C ARG A 319 16.85 -2.92 1.16
N ALA A 320 17.43 -4.07 1.53
CA ALA A 320 16.72 -5.34 1.55
C ALA A 320 15.56 -5.33 2.57
N ALA A 321 15.79 -4.76 3.77
CA ALA A 321 14.76 -4.60 4.78
C ALA A 321 13.64 -3.68 4.28
N ALA A 322 13.98 -2.54 3.69
CA ALA A 322 13.00 -1.58 3.16
C ALA A 322 12.15 -2.18 2.04
N THR A 323 12.78 -2.89 1.09
CA THR A 323 12.06 -3.54 -0.01
C THR A 323 11.10 -4.62 0.52
N ARG A 324 11.54 -5.44 1.47
CA ARG A 324 10.69 -6.45 2.11
C ARG A 324 9.50 -5.80 2.81
N SER A 325 9.72 -4.79 3.64
CA SER A 325 8.65 -4.09 4.37
C SER A 325 7.68 -3.40 3.42
N MET A 326 8.16 -2.78 2.35
CA MET A 326 7.34 -2.13 1.34
C MET A 326 6.36 -3.11 0.68
N TYR A 327 6.81 -4.31 0.30
CA TYR A 327 5.93 -5.31 -0.34
C TYR A 327 5.09 -6.09 0.66
N SER A 328 5.51 -6.27 1.90
CA SER A 328 4.66 -6.88 2.93
C SER A 328 3.52 -5.96 3.41
N ALA A 329 3.61 -4.66 3.12
CA ALA A 329 2.58 -3.68 3.45
C ALA A 329 1.44 -3.57 2.42
N ILE A 330 1.39 -4.44 1.41
CA ILE A 330 0.33 -4.45 0.40
C ILE A 330 -1.02 -4.72 1.07
N THR A 331 -2.03 -3.94 0.72
CA THR A 331 -3.41 -4.15 1.15
C THR A 331 -4.10 -5.12 0.19
N ILE A 332 -4.28 -6.37 0.63
CA ILE A 332 -4.85 -7.45 -0.17
C ILE A 332 -6.33 -7.18 -0.43
N ASN A 333 -6.76 -7.21 -1.68
CA ASN A 333 -8.15 -7.02 -2.09
C ASN A 333 -8.72 -8.26 -2.80
N LEU A 334 -10.01 -8.22 -3.11
CA LEU A 334 -10.71 -9.35 -3.75
C LEU A 334 -10.12 -9.72 -5.11
N SER A 335 -9.70 -8.73 -5.91
CA SER A 335 -9.08 -8.99 -7.21
C SER A 335 -7.73 -9.71 -7.07
N HIS A 336 -6.93 -9.35 -6.06
CA HIS A 336 -5.69 -10.05 -5.74
C HIS A 336 -5.93 -11.53 -5.43
N LEU A 337 -6.90 -11.81 -4.55
CA LEU A 337 -7.19 -13.17 -4.12
C LEU A 337 -7.75 -14.02 -5.27
N ALA A 338 -8.68 -13.46 -6.05
CA ALA A 338 -9.28 -14.14 -7.20
C ALA A 338 -8.25 -14.41 -8.30
N SER A 339 -7.39 -13.43 -8.63
CA SER A 339 -6.32 -13.59 -9.61
C SER A 339 -5.29 -14.64 -9.16
N SER A 340 -4.90 -14.61 -7.89
CA SER A 340 -3.98 -15.60 -7.33
C SER A 340 -4.54 -17.01 -7.38
N LEU A 341 -5.87 -17.18 -7.17
CA LEU A 341 -6.53 -18.48 -7.32
C LEU A 341 -6.46 -18.97 -8.78
N VAL A 342 -6.78 -18.10 -9.75
CA VAL A 342 -6.74 -18.46 -11.19
C VAL A 342 -5.32 -18.88 -11.60
N ILE A 343 -4.32 -18.06 -11.29
CA ILE A 343 -2.91 -18.36 -11.65
C ILE A 343 -2.42 -19.63 -10.96
N LYS A 344 -2.82 -19.87 -9.71
CA LYS A 344 -2.50 -21.10 -8.99
C LYS A 344 -3.11 -22.34 -9.65
N LEU A 345 -4.38 -22.27 -10.08
CA LEU A 345 -5.04 -23.37 -10.79
C LEU A 345 -4.35 -23.70 -12.12
N ILE A 346 -4.01 -22.67 -12.89
CA ILE A 346 -3.24 -22.83 -14.13
C ILE A 346 -1.87 -23.50 -13.84
N GLY A 347 -1.17 -23.05 -12.80
CA GLY A 347 0.09 -23.64 -12.36
C GLY A 347 -0.02 -25.12 -11.92
N LEU A 348 -1.23 -25.56 -11.52
CA LEU A 348 -1.57 -26.95 -11.24
C LEU A 348 -2.05 -27.74 -12.48
N GLY A 349 -2.00 -27.13 -13.67
CA GLY A 349 -2.47 -27.73 -14.92
C GLY A 349 -4.00 -27.74 -15.07
N ARG A 350 -4.72 -26.98 -14.26
CA ARG A 350 -6.17 -26.92 -14.29
C ARG A 350 -6.64 -25.68 -15.07
N MET A 351 -7.11 -25.90 -16.30
CA MET A 351 -7.62 -24.82 -17.16
C MET A 351 -9.13 -24.54 -16.97
N SER A 352 -9.76 -25.15 -15.99
CA SER A 352 -11.15 -24.91 -15.64
C SER A 352 -11.46 -25.27 -14.20
N ILE A 353 -12.56 -24.70 -13.67
CA ILE A 353 -13.09 -25.00 -12.34
C ILE A 353 -14.60 -24.79 -12.33
N GLY A 354 -15.34 -25.62 -11.59
CA GLY A 354 -16.77 -25.38 -11.36
C GLY A 354 -17.01 -24.05 -10.67
N VAL A 355 -18.09 -23.36 -11.03
CA VAL A 355 -18.45 -22.05 -10.48
C VAL A 355 -18.56 -22.12 -8.96
N GLU A 356 -19.33 -23.05 -8.43
CA GLU A 356 -19.49 -23.25 -6.98
C GLU A 356 -18.15 -23.52 -6.30
N ALA A 357 -17.33 -24.41 -6.86
CA ALA A 357 -16.01 -24.73 -6.30
C ALA A 357 -15.07 -23.52 -6.28
N PHE A 358 -15.12 -22.67 -7.30
CA PHE A 358 -14.35 -21.42 -7.33
C PHE A 358 -14.76 -20.48 -6.20
N HIS A 359 -16.07 -20.20 -6.08
CA HIS A 359 -16.60 -19.28 -5.07
C HIS A 359 -16.36 -19.80 -3.65
N ARG A 360 -16.59 -21.10 -3.43
CA ARG A 360 -16.34 -21.76 -2.15
C ARG A 360 -14.86 -21.70 -1.77
N THR A 361 -13.96 -21.96 -2.72
CA THR A 361 -12.51 -21.85 -2.48
C THR A 361 -12.10 -20.43 -2.14
N LEU A 362 -12.60 -19.45 -2.89
CA LEU A 362 -12.29 -18.04 -2.67
C LEU A 362 -12.78 -17.57 -1.28
N TYR A 363 -14.00 -17.94 -0.89
CA TYR A 363 -14.56 -17.63 0.41
C TYR A 363 -13.75 -18.27 1.56
N LEU A 364 -13.41 -19.54 1.45
CA LEU A 364 -12.62 -20.24 2.46
C LEU A 364 -11.20 -19.64 2.60
N ALA A 365 -10.56 -19.27 1.49
CA ALA A 365 -9.27 -18.60 1.52
C ALA A 365 -9.36 -17.22 2.20
N MET A 366 -10.42 -16.46 1.93
CA MET A 366 -10.68 -15.20 2.61
C MET A 366 -10.83 -15.40 4.13
N LYS A 367 -11.61 -16.42 4.56
CA LYS A 367 -11.80 -16.74 5.98
C LYS A 367 -10.49 -17.17 6.65
N ASP A 368 -9.60 -17.89 5.96
CA ASP A 368 -8.26 -18.20 6.48
C ASP A 368 -7.41 -16.93 6.64
N LEU A 369 -7.46 -16.01 5.68
CA LEU A 369 -6.75 -14.73 5.77
C LEU A 369 -7.24 -13.85 6.93
N HIS A 370 -8.54 -13.94 7.32
CA HIS A 370 -9.06 -13.23 8.49
C HIS A 370 -8.39 -13.65 9.81
N LEU A 371 -7.85 -14.85 9.87
CA LEU A 371 -7.16 -15.37 11.06
C LEU A 371 -5.69 -14.94 11.13
N ARG A 372 -5.14 -14.39 10.04
CA ARG A 372 -3.73 -14.03 9.94
C ARG A 372 -3.49 -12.57 10.29
N ARG A 373 -2.72 -12.32 11.35
CA ARG A 373 -2.38 -10.96 11.81
C ARG A 373 -1.29 -10.28 10.98
N SER A 374 -0.56 -11.06 10.16
CA SER A 374 0.57 -10.58 9.36
C SER A 374 0.17 -9.91 8.05
N VAL A 375 -1.11 -9.98 7.65
CA VAL A 375 -1.60 -9.44 6.38
C VAL A 375 -2.60 -8.31 6.58
N TYR A 376 -2.64 -7.42 5.61
CA TYR A 376 -3.57 -6.29 5.60
C TYR A 376 -4.64 -6.53 4.54
N LEU A 377 -5.90 -6.48 4.96
CA LEU A 377 -7.04 -6.76 4.09
C LEU A 377 -7.77 -5.47 3.73
N HIS A 378 -8.10 -5.34 2.46
CA HIS A 378 -8.97 -4.28 1.96
C HIS A 378 -10.43 -4.56 2.39
N ARG A 379 -11.26 -3.51 2.46
CA ARG A 379 -12.68 -3.64 2.82
C ARG A 379 -13.47 -4.64 1.97
N SER A 380 -13.06 -4.89 0.72
CA SER A 380 -13.65 -5.93 -0.14
C SER A 380 -13.52 -7.36 0.39
N LEU A 381 -12.56 -7.59 1.30
CA LEU A 381 -12.34 -8.88 1.97
C LEU A 381 -12.60 -8.84 3.46
N PHE A 382 -12.70 -7.66 4.06
CA PHE A 382 -12.77 -7.49 5.52
C PHE A 382 -14.16 -7.05 6.00
N TRP A 383 -14.88 -6.25 5.22
CA TRP A 383 -16.19 -5.75 5.58
C TRP A 383 -17.29 -6.66 5.03
N PRO A 384 -18.10 -7.34 5.89
CA PRO A 384 -19.09 -8.34 5.46
C PRO A 384 -20.07 -7.84 4.40
N ASP A 385 -20.55 -6.61 4.51
CA ASP A 385 -21.46 -6.02 3.51
C ASP A 385 -20.83 -5.96 2.10
N ARG A 386 -19.49 -5.97 1.98
CA ARG A 386 -18.78 -5.91 0.70
C ARG A 386 -18.53 -7.27 0.08
N TYR A 387 -18.34 -8.31 0.90
CA TYR A 387 -18.14 -9.67 0.40
C TYR A 387 -19.37 -10.57 0.54
N ARG A 388 -20.50 -10.02 0.99
CA ARG A 388 -21.78 -10.74 1.01
C ARG A 388 -22.05 -11.35 -0.36
N GLY A 389 -22.61 -12.56 -0.41
CA GLY A 389 -22.87 -13.29 -1.64
C GLY A 389 -21.65 -13.85 -2.35
N LEU A 390 -20.44 -13.73 -1.76
CA LEU A 390 -19.22 -14.26 -2.36
C LEU A 390 -19.28 -15.77 -2.57
N ILE A 391 -19.82 -16.50 -1.60
CA ILE A 391 -19.95 -17.96 -1.65
C ILE A 391 -21.04 -18.42 -2.64
N ASP A 392 -22.10 -17.64 -2.77
CA ASP A 392 -23.26 -17.96 -3.62
C ASP A 392 -23.11 -17.46 -5.06
N GLY A 393 -22.04 -16.72 -5.34
CA GLY A 393 -21.80 -16.14 -6.65
C GLY A 393 -22.58 -14.84 -6.94
N ASP A 394 -23.26 -14.28 -5.95
CA ASP A 394 -24.04 -13.04 -6.04
C ASP A 394 -23.29 -11.86 -5.36
N ASN A 395 -22.01 -11.69 -5.72
CA ASN A 395 -21.20 -10.60 -5.23
C ASN A 395 -20.88 -9.61 -6.36
N MET A 396 -21.30 -8.36 -6.20
CA MET A 396 -21.17 -7.33 -7.23
C MET A 396 -19.69 -7.03 -7.58
N GLU A 397 -18.79 -7.04 -6.62
CA GLU A 397 -17.37 -6.73 -6.85
C GLU A 397 -16.69 -7.87 -7.63
N LEU A 398 -17.01 -9.12 -7.31
CA LEU A 398 -16.53 -10.28 -8.05
C LEU A 398 -17.13 -10.36 -9.46
N SER A 399 -18.39 -9.98 -9.62
CA SER A 399 -19.03 -9.86 -10.95
C SER A 399 -18.33 -8.83 -11.85
N ARG A 400 -17.88 -7.71 -11.28
CA ARG A 400 -17.05 -6.72 -11.99
C ARG A 400 -15.69 -7.30 -12.40
N PHE A 401 -15.05 -8.06 -11.51
CA PHE A 401 -13.81 -8.76 -11.81
C PHE A 401 -13.99 -9.71 -13.02
N PHE A 402 -15.03 -10.55 -13.02
CA PHE A 402 -15.31 -11.45 -14.14
C PHE A 402 -15.68 -10.68 -15.43
N SER A 403 -16.39 -9.56 -15.33
CA SER A 403 -16.67 -8.69 -16.47
C SER A 403 -15.37 -8.18 -17.11
N THR A 404 -14.43 -7.73 -16.31
CA THR A 404 -13.09 -7.30 -16.80
C THR A 404 -12.35 -8.47 -17.46
N CYS A 405 -12.35 -9.64 -16.82
CA CYS A 405 -11.72 -10.85 -17.37
C CYS A 405 -12.34 -11.29 -18.71
N GLY A 406 -13.66 -11.19 -18.83
CA GLY A 406 -14.39 -11.52 -20.05
C GLY A 406 -14.07 -10.55 -21.18
N LYS A 407 -14.08 -9.24 -20.93
CA LYS A 407 -13.71 -8.19 -21.89
C LYS A 407 -12.28 -8.37 -22.40
N SER A 408 -11.35 -8.75 -21.52
CA SER A 408 -9.95 -9.00 -21.87
C SER A 408 -9.72 -10.37 -22.52
N GLY A 409 -10.75 -11.23 -22.63
CA GLY A 409 -10.61 -12.57 -23.19
C GLY A 409 -9.75 -13.51 -22.36
N LEU A 410 -9.82 -13.42 -21.02
CA LEU A 410 -9.01 -14.19 -20.08
C LEU A 410 -9.79 -15.36 -19.45
N ILE A 411 -11.05 -15.11 -19.08
CA ILE A 411 -11.91 -16.12 -18.48
C ILE A 411 -13.24 -16.15 -19.22
N GLY A 412 -13.65 -17.34 -19.64
CA GLY A 412 -14.97 -17.63 -20.20
C GLY A 412 -15.83 -18.41 -19.20
N ARG A 413 -17.15 -18.33 -19.32
CA ARG A 413 -18.10 -19.16 -18.57
C ARG A 413 -18.84 -20.10 -19.54
N SER A 414 -18.88 -21.38 -19.24
CA SER A 414 -19.62 -22.39 -19.99
C SER A 414 -20.48 -23.20 -19.02
N GLY A 415 -21.77 -22.87 -18.93
CA GLY A 415 -22.66 -23.43 -17.91
C GLY A 415 -22.18 -23.11 -16.49
N ASP A 416 -21.96 -24.14 -15.71
CA ASP A 416 -21.47 -24.05 -14.32
C ASP A 416 -19.95 -24.17 -14.20
N THR A 417 -19.20 -23.82 -15.25
CA THR A 417 -17.74 -23.93 -15.25
C THR A 417 -17.12 -22.63 -15.75
N TYR A 418 -16.12 -22.13 -15.02
CA TYR A 418 -15.18 -21.13 -15.49
C TYR A 418 -14.06 -21.78 -16.28
N ARG A 419 -13.76 -21.27 -17.46
CA ARG A 419 -12.65 -21.72 -18.33
C ARG A 419 -11.59 -20.63 -18.39
N PHE A 420 -10.36 -21.01 -18.14
CA PHE A 420 -9.19 -20.15 -18.27
C PHE A 420 -8.69 -20.24 -19.69
N LEU A 421 -8.64 -19.09 -20.39
CA LEU A 421 -8.32 -19.06 -21.82
C LEU A 421 -6.80 -18.98 -22.02
N ASP A 422 -6.33 -19.46 -23.16
CA ASP A 422 -4.89 -19.57 -23.49
C ASP A 422 -4.14 -18.25 -23.34
N LYS A 423 -4.85 -17.13 -23.52
CA LYS A 423 -4.34 -15.78 -23.31
C LYS A 423 -3.71 -15.59 -21.92
N LEU A 424 -4.19 -16.26 -20.90
CA LEU A 424 -3.60 -16.24 -19.54
C LEU A 424 -2.21 -16.88 -19.45
N CYS A 425 -1.86 -17.75 -20.40
CA CYS A 425 -0.58 -18.45 -20.44
C CYS A 425 0.47 -17.75 -21.31
N HIS A 426 0.11 -16.65 -21.99
CA HIS A 426 1.02 -15.93 -22.85
C HIS A 426 1.84 -14.89 -22.06
N ASP A 427 3.09 -14.71 -22.45
CA ASP A 427 3.91 -13.59 -22.00
C ASP A 427 3.57 -12.35 -22.81
N TYR A 428 3.36 -11.23 -22.13
CA TYR A 428 3.03 -9.95 -22.74
C TYR A 428 4.15 -8.95 -22.57
N GLU A 429 4.26 -8.04 -23.54
CA GLU A 429 5.19 -6.92 -23.44
C GLU A 429 4.83 -6.02 -22.24
N PHE A 430 5.85 -5.49 -21.59
CA PHE A 430 5.74 -4.55 -20.48
C PHE A 430 4.75 -3.39 -20.74
N ASN A 431 4.68 -2.93 -22.00
CA ASN A 431 3.88 -1.76 -22.39
C ASN A 431 2.39 -2.01 -22.53
N ASN A 432 1.94 -3.26 -22.49
CA ASN A 432 0.52 -3.60 -22.67
C ASN A 432 0.00 -4.66 -21.69
N ILE A 433 0.84 -5.21 -20.82
CA ILE A 433 0.47 -6.30 -19.91
C ILE A 433 -0.73 -5.94 -19.00
N ARG A 434 -0.86 -4.67 -18.57
CA ARG A 434 -1.97 -4.25 -17.70
C ARG A 434 -3.33 -4.31 -18.39
N ILE A 435 -3.36 -4.16 -19.71
CA ILE A 435 -4.58 -4.28 -20.55
C ILE A 435 -4.79 -5.72 -20.98
N GLU A 436 -3.73 -6.38 -21.44
CA GLU A 436 -3.82 -7.72 -22.03
C GLU A 436 -4.01 -8.82 -20.98
N ASN A 437 -3.34 -8.73 -19.83
CA ASN A 437 -3.43 -9.71 -18.75
C ASN A 437 -3.39 -9.05 -17.34
N PRO A 438 -4.42 -8.30 -16.96
CA PRO A 438 -4.49 -7.66 -15.64
C PRO A 438 -4.49 -8.66 -14.48
N LEU A 439 -4.95 -9.91 -14.70
CA LEU A 439 -4.91 -10.94 -13.68
C LEU A 439 -3.48 -11.26 -13.25
N MET A 440 -2.58 -11.39 -14.22
CA MET A 440 -1.17 -11.64 -13.94
C MET A 440 -0.57 -10.48 -13.14
N VAL A 441 -0.93 -9.24 -13.46
CA VAL A 441 -0.48 -8.06 -12.73
C VAL A 441 -0.93 -8.11 -11.27
N TYR A 442 -2.21 -8.41 -11.00
CA TYR A 442 -2.73 -8.56 -9.64
C TYR A 442 -2.06 -9.70 -8.87
N ALA A 443 -1.94 -10.88 -9.50
CA ALA A 443 -1.31 -12.02 -8.86
C ALA A 443 0.17 -11.76 -8.54
N ASN A 444 0.90 -11.11 -9.44
CA ASN A 444 2.30 -10.74 -9.24
C ASN A 444 2.47 -9.68 -8.15
N GLU A 445 1.52 -8.74 -8.03
CA GLU A 445 1.54 -7.71 -6.99
C GLU A 445 1.60 -8.32 -5.59
N VAL A 446 0.83 -9.37 -5.35
CA VAL A 446 0.74 -10.04 -4.04
C VAL A 446 1.59 -11.31 -3.93
N ALA A 447 2.35 -11.67 -4.96
CA ALA A 447 3.24 -12.83 -4.94
C ALA A 447 4.23 -12.83 -3.75
N PRO A 448 4.74 -11.67 -3.26
CA PRO A 448 5.58 -11.62 -2.07
C PRO A 448 4.87 -12.04 -0.77
N ILE A 449 3.53 -12.09 -0.74
CA ILE A 449 2.74 -12.42 0.44
C ILE A 449 2.44 -13.92 0.42
N THR A 450 3.31 -14.70 1.06
CA THR A 450 3.23 -16.17 1.08
C THR A 450 1.96 -16.70 1.74
N GLU A 451 1.35 -15.91 2.62
CA GLU A 451 0.10 -16.21 3.30
C GLU A 451 -1.06 -16.43 2.33
N ILE A 452 -1.09 -15.72 1.19
CA ILE A 452 -2.12 -15.90 0.15
C ILE A 452 -1.99 -17.28 -0.48
N ALA A 453 -0.77 -17.65 -0.89
CA ALA A 453 -0.51 -18.97 -1.50
C ALA A 453 -0.92 -20.10 -0.54
N HIS A 454 -0.58 -19.95 0.75
CA HIS A 454 -0.91 -20.92 1.79
C HIS A 454 -2.42 -20.99 2.08
N ALA A 455 -3.11 -19.83 2.17
CA ALA A 455 -4.56 -19.78 2.34
C ALA A 455 -5.30 -20.47 1.17
N LEU A 456 -4.84 -20.23 -0.07
CA LEU A 456 -5.39 -20.88 -1.26
C LEU A 456 -5.12 -22.41 -1.28
N ASP A 457 -3.95 -22.89 -0.80
CA ASP A 457 -3.67 -24.31 -0.68
C ASP A 457 -4.61 -25.02 0.29
N ILE A 458 -4.85 -24.39 1.45
CA ILE A 458 -5.80 -24.90 2.45
C ILE A 458 -7.21 -24.90 1.88
N ALA A 459 -7.63 -23.78 1.27
CA ALA A 459 -8.97 -23.62 0.74
C ALA A 459 -9.28 -24.59 -0.40
N LEU A 460 -8.35 -24.83 -1.33
CA LEU A 460 -8.53 -25.80 -2.42
C LEU A 460 -8.73 -27.22 -1.92
N LYS A 461 -8.04 -27.61 -0.84
CA LYS A 461 -8.23 -28.92 -0.21
C LYS A 461 -9.58 -28.98 0.54
N LYS A 462 -9.89 -27.94 1.29
CA LYS A 462 -11.08 -27.87 2.13
C LYS A 462 -12.36 -27.70 1.33
N SER A 463 -12.34 -27.02 0.19
CA SER A 463 -13.52 -26.75 -0.63
C SER A 463 -14.25 -28.01 -1.12
N ALA A 464 -13.53 -29.13 -1.27
CA ALA A 464 -14.09 -30.42 -1.68
C ALA A 464 -14.71 -31.22 -0.52
N THR A 465 -14.39 -30.87 0.74
CA THR A 465 -14.77 -31.65 1.92
C THR A 465 -15.58 -30.86 2.95
N VAL A 466 -15.65 -29.54 2.82
CA VAL A 466 -16.38 -28.68 3.74
C VAL A 466 -17.87 -29.01 3.73
N THR A 467 -18.44 -29.18 4.90
CA THR A 467 -19.86 -29.47 5.07
C THR A 467 -20.70 -28.21 5.07
N GLU A 468 -21.98 -28.32 4.71
CA GLU A 468 -22.93 -27.20 4.76
C GLU A 468 -23.06 -26.62 6.17
N ARG A 469 -22.91 -27.43 7.22
CA ARG A 469 -22.88 -26.96 8.60
C ARG A 469 -21.66 -26.07 8.90
N GLU A 470 -20.48 -26.43 8.41
CA GLU A 470 -19.28 -25.59 8.55
C GLU A 470 -19.45 -24.27 7.79
N ILE A 471 -20.03 -24.31 6.59
CA ILE A 471 -20.34 -23.09 5.83
C ILE A 471 -21.33 -22.20 6.59
N ALA A 472 -22.41 -22.77 7.12
CA ALA A 472 -23.38 -22.03 7.92
C ALA A 472 -22.75 -21.39 9.17
N THR A 473 -21.80 -22.07 9.80
CA THR A 473 -21.05 -21.52 10.93
C THR A 473 -20.17 -20.34 10.52
N LEU A 474 -19.52 -20.42 9.36
CA LEU A 474 -18.71 -19.32 8.83
C LEU A 474 -19.57 -18.12 8.40
N LEU A 475 -20.74 -18.35 7.83
CA LEU A 475 -21.70 -17.30 7.48
C LEU A 475 -22.25 -16.62 8.75
N PHE A 476 -22.52 -17.39 9.80
CA PHE A 476 -22.91 -16.82 11.09
C PHE A 476 -21.80 -15.97 11.72
N ASP A 477 -20.52 -16.39 11.61
CA ASP A 477 -19.37 -15.56 12.01
C ASP A 477 -19.35 -14.25 11.21
N ASP A 478 -19.73 -14.26 9.93
CA ASP A 478 -19.81 -13.03 9.13
C ASP A 478 -20.90 -12.09 9.64
N GLU A 479 -22.06 -12.60 10.09
CA GLU A 479 -23.09 -11.77 10.72
C GLU A 479 -22.62 -11.14 12.04
N LEU A 480 -21.85 -11.87 12.86
CA LEU A 480 -21.21 -11.33 14.07
C LEU A 480 -20.20 -10.25 13.72
N ARG A 481 -19.39 -10.45 12.68
CA ARG A 481 -18.44 -9.47 12.16
C ARG A 481 -19.13 -8.22 11.62
N ALA A 482 -20.24 -8.40 10.89
CA ALA A 482 -21.03 -7.28 10.37
C ALA A 482 -21.59 -6.42 11.50
N HIS A 483 -22.12 -7.04 12.55
CA HIS A 483 -22.57 -6.32 13.74
C HIS A 483 -21.43 -5.55 14.40
N ALA A 484 -20.30 -6.20 14.68
CA ALA A 484 -19.15 -5.58 15.34
C ALA A 484 -18.57 -4.42 14.50
N TRP A 485 -18.49 -4.60 13.18
CA TRP A 485 -18.01 -3.57 12.26
C TRP A 485 -18.95 -2.37 12.22
N ASN A 486 -20.25 -2.59 12.03
CA ASN A 486 -21.22 -1.51 11.95
C ASN A 486 -21.33 -0.77 13.28
N LYS A 487 -21.29 -1.47 14.41
CA LYS A 487 -21.24 -0.85 15.72
C LYS A 487 -20.01 0.06 15.85
N LYS A 488 -18.81 -0.41 15.51
CA LYS A 488 -17.59 0.38 15.52
C LYS A 488 -17.65 1.58 14.55
N HIS A 489 -18.21 1.39 13.36
CA HIS A 489 -18.33 2.42 12.34
C HIS A 489 -19.21 3.57 12.81
N PHE A 490 -20.35 3.27 13.42
CA PHE A 490 -21.33 4.26 13.87
C PHE A 490 -21.11 4.80 15.29
N THR A 491 -20.08 4.34 16.02
CA THR A 491 -19.66 4.95 17.31
C THR A 491 -18.73 6.12 17.16
N LYS A 492 -18.36 6.52 15.94
CA LYS A 492 -17.50 7.69 15.69
C LYS A 492 -18.12 8.98 16.20
N ASN A 493 -17.27 9.93 16.59
CA ASN A 493 -17.68 11.24 17.14
C ASN A 493 -18.70 11.99 16.27
N VAL A 494 -18.64 11.86 14.96
CA VAL A 494 -19.58 12.47 14.03
C VAL A 494 -21.04 12.00 14.24
N HIS A 495 -21.23 10.84 14.88
CA HIS A 495 -22.53 10.24 15.17
C HIS A 495 -22.93 10.34 16.65
N HIS A 496 -22.14 11.04 17.47
CA HIS A 496 -22.26 11.03 18.93
C HIS A 496 -23.64 11.52 19.41
N GLU A 497 -24.14 12.63 18.90
CA GLU A 497 -25.40 13.22 19.34
C GLU A 497 -26.61 12.28 19.15
N ILE A 498 -26.63 11.54 18.04
CA ILE A 498 -27.74 10.62 17.77
C ILE A 498 -27.59 9.32 18.56
N ASN A 499 -26.33 8.87 18.77
CA ASN A 499 -26.04 7.68 19.55
C ASN A 499 -26.37 7.87 21.04
N LEU A 500 -26.32 9.09 21.57
CA LEU A 500 -26.78 9.43 22.93
C LEU A 500 -28.30 9.17 23.14
N LYS A 501 -29.07 9.12 22.05
CA LYS A 501 -30.51 8.84 22.09
C LYS A 501 -30.81 7.34 22.01
N GLU A 502 -29.77 6.50 21.85
CA GLU A 502 -29.93 5.04 21.84
C GLU A 502 -30.26 4.53 23.25
N THR A 503 -31.36 3.82 23.38
CA THR A 503 -31.85 3.30 24.67
C THR A 503 -31.62 1.80 24.85
N ALA A 504 -31.05 1.13 23.85
CA ALA A 504 -30.76 -0.30 23.93
C ALA A 504 -29.68 -0.60 24.98
N THR A 505 -30.06 -1.39 25.96
CA THR A 505 -29.17 -1.76 27.09
C THR A 505 -28.52 -3.13 26.89
N LYS A 506 -29.06 -3.97 26.01
CA LYS A 506 -28.56 -5.32 25.72
C LYS A 506 -27.82 -5.36 24.39
N SER A 507 -26.96 -6.38 24.21
CA SER A 507 -26.27 -6.60 22.95
C SER A 507 -27.26 -6.85 21.80
N GLY A 508 -27.15 -6.05 20.73
CA GLY A 508 -27.91 -6.23 19.50
C GLY A 508 -27.29 -7.25 18.53
N ALA A 509 -26.31 -8.03 18.97
CA ALA A 509 -25.66 -9.03 18.14
C ALA A 509 -26.64 -10.18 17.80
N PRO A 510 -26.52 -10.78 16.59
CA PRO A 510 -27.23 -12.03 16.30
C PRO A 510 -26.70 -13.15 17.19
N TYR A 511 -27.51 -14.18 17.41
CA TYR A 511 -27.10 -15.36 18.17
C TYR A 511 -27.56 -16.64 17.50
N MET A 512 -26.80 -17.71 17.72
CA MET A 512 -27.12 -19.05 17.27
C MET A 512 -27.00 -20.03 18.45
N LEU A 513 -28.08 -20.72 18.74
CA LEU A 513 -28.13 -21.80 19.73
C LEU A 513 -28.19 -23.12 18.95
N ALA A 514 -27.05 -23.79 18.86
CA ALA A 514 -26.94 -25.07 18.14
C ALA A 514 -26.29 -26.12 19.06
N PRO A 515 -26.93 -27.27 19.29
CA PRO A 515 -26.28 -28.35 20.02
C PRO A 515 -25.13 -28.97 19.19
N ASN A 516 -24.23 -29.66 19.86
CA ASN A 516 -23.13 -30.36 19.20
C ASN A 516 -23.54 -31.56 18.33
N THR A 517 -24.82 -31.97 18.42
CA THR A 517 -25.43 -33.08 17.68
C THR A 517 -26.09 -32.59 16.39
N HIS A 518 -26.39 -33.53 15.51
CA HIS A 518 -27.15 -33.23 14.29
C HIS A 518 -28.59 -32.85 14.67
N THR A 519 -29.06 -31.68 14.24
CA THR A 519 -30.41 -31.18 14.53
C THR A 519 -31.35 -31.44 13.35
N ARG A 520 -32.59 -31.75 13.64
CA ARG A 520 -33.66 -31.98 12.64
C ARG A 520 -34.53 -30.75 12.42
N THR A 521 -34.57 -29.84 13.39
CA THR A 521 -35.43 -28.66 13.36
C THR A 521 -34.59 -27.40 13.43
N GLY A 522 -34.83 -26.48 12.51
CA GLY A 522 -34.27 -25.11 12.54
C GLY A 522 -35.40 -24.12 12.90
N ILE A 523 -35.13 -23.23 13.85
CA ILE A 523 -36.05 -22.15 14.23
C ILE A 523 -35.34 -20.83 13.91
N LEU A 524 -35.99 -20.00 13.08
CA LEU A 524 -35.56 -18.64 12.79
C LEU A 524 -36.37 -17.66 13.61
N LEU A 525 -35.72 -16.86 14.44
CA LEU A 525 -36.35 -15.81 15.25
C LEU A 525 -36.01 -14.44 14.65
N VAL A 526 -37.07 -13.71 14.27
CA VAL A 526 -36.93 -12.37 13.66
C VAL A 526 -37.57 -11.36 14.61
N HIS A 527 -36.76 -10.42 15.09
CA HIS A 527 -37.20 -9.35 16.00
C HIS A 527 -38.04 -8.28 15.29
N GLY A 528 -38.78 -7.47 16.06
CA GLY A 528 -39.60 -6.40 15.55
C GLY A 528 -38.83 -5.17 15.08
N PHE A 529 -39.52 -4.24 14.39
CA PHE A 529 -39.00 -2.95 14.01
C PHE A 529 -38.61 -2.14 15.27
N LEU A 530 -37.46 -1.45 15.21
CA LEU A 530 -36.84 -0.72 16.34
C LEU A 530 -36.39 -1.61 17.52
N SER A 531 -36.36 -2.92 17.33
CA SER A 531 -35.90 -3.89 18.33
C SER A 531 -34.52 -4.49 17.90
N SER A 532 -34.10 -5.53 18.59
CA SER A 532 -32.87 -6.27 18.29
C SER A 532 -33.00 -7.75 18.62
N PRO A 533 -32.10 -8.62 18.19
CA PRO A 533 -32.19 -10.06 18.51
C PRO A 533 -32.30 -10.36 20.01
N SER A 534 -31.75 -9.49 20.87
CA SER A 534 -31.80 -9.67 22.31
C SER A 534 -33.22 -9.72 22.91
N GLU A 535 -34.23 -9.13 22.22
CA GLU A 535 -35.62 -9.19 22.64
C GLU A 535 -36.18 -10.64 22.70
N LEU A 536 -35.71 -11.46 21.76
CA LEU A 536 -36.16 -12.86 21.64
C LEU A 536 -35.18 -13.86 22.28
N SER A 537 -34.15 -13.42 22.95
CA SER A 537 -33.08 -14.29 23.47
C SER A 537 -33.58 -15.21 24.58
N ASP A 538 -34.44 -14.71 25.49
CA ASP A 538 -34.99 -15.50 26.58
C ASP A 538 -36.01 -16.53 26.06
N PHE A 539 -36.80 -16.15 25.05
CA PHE A 539 -37.70 -17.07 24.36
C PHE A 539 -36.91 -18.17 23.63
N ALA A 540 -35.79 -17.80 22.97
CA ALA A 540 -34.91 -18.77 22.32
C ALA A 540 -34.36 -19.81 23.31
N GLN A 541 -34.00 -19.39 24.53
CA GLN A 541 -33.53 -20.32 25.57
C GLN A 541 -34.59 -21.31 25.99
N THR A 542 -35.86 -20.92 26.01
CA THR A 542 -36.95 -21.84 26.36
C THR A 542 -37.25 -22.87 25.26
N LEU A 543 -36.91 -22.54 24.00
CA LEU A 543 -37.08 -23.44 22.85
C LEU A 543 -35.83 -24.32 22.61
N ALA A 544 -34.73 -24.04 23.27
CA ALA A 544 -33.48 -24.78 23.07
C ALA A 544 -33.60 -26.24 23.49
N GLY A 545 -33.14 -27.14 22.65
CA GLY A 545 -33.18 -28.57 22.86
C GLY A 545 -32.17 -29.34 22.01
N PRO A 546 -32.01 -30.66 22.28
CA PRO A 546 -30.93 -31.45 21.62
C PRO A 546 -31.13 -31.61 20.10
N ASP A 547 -32.34 -31.45 19.59
CA ASP A 547 -32.68 -31.63 18.17
C ASP A 547 -32.98 -30.30 17.45
N VAL A 548 -32.76 -29.15 18.10
CA VAL A 548 -33.20 -27.86 17.60
C VAL A 548 -31.99 -26.92 17.45
N THR A 549 -31.83 -26.34 16.28
CA THR A 549 -30.95 -25.17 16.06
C THR A 549 -31.79 -23.91 15.99
N ILE A 550 -31.46 -22.90 16.77
CA ILE A 550 -32.17 -21.62 16.80
C ILE A 550 -31.24 -20.51 16.35
N LEU A 551 -31.69 -19.70 15.38
CA LEU A 551 -31.00 -18.53 14.91
C LEU A 551 -31.81 -17.27 15.20
N GLY A 552 -31.31 -16.40 16.07
CA GLY A 552 -31.82 -15.06 16.27
C GLY A 552 -31.11 -14.10 15.30
N VAL A 553 -31.80 -13.74 14.22
CA VAL A 553 -31.23 -12.89 13.17
C VAL A 553 -31.25 -11.43 13.57
N ARG A 554 -30.28 -10.69 13.11
CA ARG A 554 -30.20 -9.23 13.18
C ARG A 554 -30.63 -8.65 11.85
N LEU A 555 -31.71 -7.88 11.82
CA LEU A 555 -32.09 -7.12 10.65
C LEU A 555 -31.08 -5.99 10.42
N ALA A 556 -30.79 -5.69 9.15
CA ALA A 556 -29.82 -4.66 8.78
C ALA A 556 -30.14 -3.32 9.47
N GLY A 557 -29.12 -2.68 10.01
CA GLY A 557 -29.24 -1.41 10.75
C GLY A 557 -29.73 -1.50 12.18
N HIS A 558 -30.25 -2.66 12.64
CA HIS A 558 -30.73 -2.84 14.01
C HIS A 558 -29.61 -3.27 14.96
N GLY A 559 -29.74 -2.93 16.23
CA GLY A 559 -28.79 -3.34 17.28
C GLY A 559 -27.39 -2.69 17.19
N THR A 560 -27.23 -1.65 16.39
CA THR A 560 -25.98 -0.89 16.20
C THR A 560 -26.16 0.58 16.55
N SER A 561 -26.78 1.36 15.66
CA SER A 561 -26.98 2.80 15.82
C SER A 561 -28.20 3.25 15.03
N PRO A 562 -28.95 4.28 15.50
CA PRO A 562 -30.00 4.91 14.70
C PRO A 562 -29.53 5.43 13.33
N TRP A 563 -28.27 5.81 13.20
CA TRP A 563 -27.66 6.20 11.93
C TRP A 563 -27.48 5.03 10.97
N ASP A 564 -27.16 3.84 11.47
CA ASP A 564 -27.11 2.62 10.65
C ASP A 564 -28.50 2.31 10.10
N LEU A 565 -29.50 2.28 10.98
CA LEU A 565 -30.88 2.03 10.58
C LEU A 565 -31.39 3.04 9.53
N LYS A 566 -31.07 4.34 9.71
CA LYS A 566 -31.48 5.40 8.76
C LYS A 566 -30.93 5.18 7.34
N GLN A 567 -29.81 4.49 7.20
CA GLN A 567 -29.17 4.24 5.91
C GLN A 567 -29.65 2.96 5.23
N ARG A 568 -30.51 2.19 5.91
CA ARG A 568 -31.01 0.89 5.40
C ARG A 568 -32.39 1.04 4.79
N THR A 569 -32.66 0.14 3.88
CA THR A 569 -33.96 -0.03 3.24
C THR A 569 -34.50 -1.43 3.55
N TRP A 570 -35.78 -1.67 3.23
CA TRP A 570 -36.37 -3.00 3.36
C TRP A 570 -35.72 -4.07 2.46
N ARG A 571 -34.84 -3.67 1.54
CA ARG A 571 -34.12 -4.58 0.63
C ARG A 571 -32.77 -5.04 1.20
N ASP A 572 -32.27 -4.37 2.24
CA ASP A 572 -31.02 -4.73 2.89
C ASP A 572 -31.23 -5.87 3.90
#